data_091dfcb2fefb60f3b43dba7c1ea6107f
#
_entry.id   091dfcb2fefb60f3b43dba7c1ea6107f
#
_cell.length_a   1.000
_cell.length_b   1.000
_cell.length_c   1.000
_cell.angle_alpha   90.00
_cell.angle_beta   90.00
_cell.angle_gamma   90.00
#
_symmetry.space_group_name_H-M   'P 1'
#
loop_
_entity.id
_entity.type
_entity.pdbx_description
1 polymer ?
#
loop_
_entity_poly.entity_id
_entity_poly.type
_entity_poly.pdbx_seq_one_letter_code
_entity_poly.pdbx_strand_id
1 'polypeptide(L)'
;MLTDYEMDFLENLISIKSCSGTPENGAPYGRTHRDALDFFLGKASEEGFETGVINDKAGWVETGTGPLLGILCHLDVVPEGIGWNSDPFELKLENGLFTGRGIVDDKGPAAASFFAMRRLKEHGLLPDCRVRLILGTDEERTCDCVEEYAKHCEIPEFAITPDAEFPVIFAEKGILQIKIQGMDCDRALWADAGSAANMVPAKAVIKNDKGLYVEADGVPSHASRPELGKNAIFEAVAKLSDADIGRSLLLQYINGYLPIFDAERFTGCDMEDLSGKVTANPAILKICDGTESLVCDIRYPATYPYEKILDYIGENAARYGLTVSVTSHMKPLIKDKDAEQVKILTDIWKDNMHLYEGYRDEYKDIYSEPIAIGGGTYARHIPNTIAFGLQAPWAKDQCHQANESRCLTDFEADIKVLSEAIKKLGQSLL
;
A
#
# COMPACT_ATOMS: atom_id res chain seq x y z
N MET A 1 -6.91 -18.90 -21.84
CA MET A 1 -8.04 -17.98 -22.16
C MET A 1 -9.03 -18.05 -21.03
N LEU A 2 -9.59 -16.90 -20.63
CA LEU A 2 -10.68 -16.85 -19.67
C LEU A 2 -11.93 -17.54 -20.24
N THR A 3 -12.66 -18.25 -19.40
CA THR A 3 -13.95 -18.84 -19.72
C THR A 3 -15.05 -17.76 -19.65
N ASP A 4 -16.22 -18.02 -20.25
CA ASP A 4 -17.39 -17.12 -20.16
C ASP A 4 -17.78 -16.86 -18.70
N TYR A 5 -17.70 -17.89 -17.83
CA TYR A 5 -17.93 -17.74 -16.40
C TYR A 5 -16.95 -16.77 -15.73
N GLU A 6 -15.66 -16.86 -16.04
CA GLU A 6 -14.63 -16.00 -15.47
C GLU A 6 -14.78 -14.55 -15.93
N MET A 7 -15.19 -14.35 -17.20
CA MET A 7 -15.52 -13.02 -17.71
C MET A 7 -16.75 -12.43 -17.01
N ASP A 8 -17.84 -13.18 -16.93
CA ASP A 8 -19.08 -12.75 -16.26
C ASP A 8 -18.83 -12.44 -14.78
N PHE A 9 -18.00 -13.25 -14.11
CA PHE A 9 -17.61 -13.03 -12.72
C PHE A 9 -16.88 -11.70 -12.56
N LEU A 10 -15.87 -11.45 -13.40
CA LEU A 10 -15.04 -10.25 -13.34
C LEU A 10 -15.85 -8.98 -13.66
N GLU A 11 -16.69 -9.02 -14.69
CA GLU A 11 -17.60 -7.92 -15.06
C GLU A 11 -18.54 -7.56 -13.90
N ASN A 12 -19.18 -8.55 -13.29
CA ASN A 12 -20.09 -8.34 -12.18
C ASN A 12 -19.35 -7.82 -10.93
N LEU A 13 -18.16 -8.34 -10.61
CA LEU A 13 -17.39 -7.89 -9.45
C LEU A 13 -16.94 -6.43 -9.60
N ILE A 14 -16.47 -6.04 -10.80
CA ILE A 14 -16.05 -4.67 -11.09
C ILE A 14 -17.26 -3.72 -11.05
N SER A 15 -18.45 -4.18 -11.46
CA SER A 15 -19.65 -3.34 -11.47
C SER A 15 -20.12 -2.89 -10.08
N ILE A 16 -19.71 -3.57 -9.03
CA ILE A 16 -20.03 -3.19 -7.65
C ILE A 16 -19.12 -2.05 -7.22
N LYS A 17 -19.64 -0.85 -7.06
CA LYS A 17 -18.89 0.33 -6.60
C LYS A 17 -18.58 0.24 -5.10
N SER A 18 -17.64 -0.61 -4.72
CA SER A 18 -17.23 -0.85 -3.32
C SER A 18 -16.27 0.23 -2.80
N CYS A 19 -16.63 1.50 -3.00
CA CYS A 19 -15.98 2.63 -2.36
C CYS A 19 -16.53 2.82 -0.95
N SER A 20 -15.72 3.39 -0.05
CA SER A 20 -16.12 3.68 1.32
C SER A 20 -17.46 4.41 1.43
N GLY A 21 -18.35 3.89 2.25
CA GLY A 21 -19.70 4.39 2.44
C GLY A 21 -20.03 4.68 3.91
N THR A 22 -21.28 5.06 4.14
CA THR A 22 -21.78 5.26 5.51
C THR A 22 -21.98 3.90 6.18
N PRO A 23 -21.43 3.69 7.40
CA PRO A 23 -21.66 2.46 8.16
C PRO A 23 -23.13 2.22 8.43
N GLU A 24 -23.57 0.97 8.28
CA GLU A 24 -24.92 0.51 8.63
C GLU A 24 -24.88 -0.90 9.23
N ASN A 25 -26.03 -1.37 9.73
CA ASN A 25 -26.11 -2.70 10.33
C ASN A 25 -25.77 -3.80 9.31
N GLY A 26 -24.79 -4.66 9.63
CA GLY A 26 -24.30 -5.70 8.73
C GLY A 26 -23.38 -5.21 7.60
N ALA A 27 -23.05 -3.91 7.59
CA ALA A 27 -22.13 -3.32 6.60
C ALA A 27 -21.32 -2.17 7.24
N PRO A 28 -20.32 -2.47 8.06
CA PRO A 28 -19.57 -1.48 8.86
C PRO A 28 -18.81 -0.45 8.01
N TYR A 29 -18.48 -0.75 6.76
CA TYR A 29 -17.79 0.15 5.84
C TYR A 29 -18.69 0.70 4.73
N GLY A 30 -20.00 0.38 4.79
CA GLY A 30 -21.00 0.75 3.80
C GLY A 30 -21.55 -0.45 3.01
N ARG A 31 -22.75 -0.28 2.45
CA ARG A 31 -23.49 -1.37 1.82
C ARG A 31 -22.74 -1.99 0.63
N THR A 32 -22.13 -1.18 -0.19
CA THR A 32 -21.44 -1.65 -1.41
C THR A 32 -20.19 -2.50 -1.12
N HIS A 33 -19.48 -2.27 0.00
CA HIS A 33 -18.42 -3.16 0.47
C HIS A 33 -18.96 -4.55 0.80
N ARG A 34 -20.10 -4.59 1.50
CA ARG A 34 -20.78 -5.83 1.84
C ARG A 34 -21.31 -6.54 0.59
N ASP A 35 -21.87 -5.80 -0.36
CA ASP A 35 -22.39 -6.37 -1.61
C ASP A 35 -21.26 -7.04 -2.44
N ALA A 36 -20.06 -6.46 -2.48
CA ALA A 36 -18.91 -7.07 -3.13
C ALA A 36 -18.50 -8.39 -2.45
N LEU A 37 -18.48 -8.40 -1.12
CA LEU A 37 -18.18 -9.60 -0.35
C LEU A 37 -19.24 -10.68 -0.55
N ASP A 38 -20.53 -10.33 -0.43
CA ASP A 38 -21.65 -11.26 -0.60
C ASP A 38 -21.68 -11.85 -2.01
N PHE A 39 -21.42 -11.04 -3.05
CA PHE A 39 -21.29 -11.51 -4.41
C PHE A 39 -20.18 -12.55 -4.56
N PHE A 40 -18.97 -12.21 -4.07
CA PHE A 40 -17.81 -13.09 -4.20
C PHE A 40 -18.03 -14.43 -3.48
N LEU A 41 -18.47 -14.38 -2.23
CA LEU A 41 -18.71 -15.58 -1.42
C LEU A 41 -19.86 -16.42 -1.99
N GLY A 42 -20.92 -15.78 -2.49
CA GLY A 42 -22.04 -16.46 -3.15
C GLY A 42 -21.58 -17.25 -4.37
N LYS A 43 -20.78 -16.62 -5.24
CA LYS A 43 -20.20 -17.30 -6.42
C LYS A 43 -19.25 -18.43 -6.08
N ALA A 44 -18.41 -18.24 -5.07
CA ALA A 44 -17.52 -19.31 -4.59
C ALA A 44 -18.29 -20.49 -4.00
N SER A 45 -19.37 -20.23 -3.27
CA SER A 45 -20.25 -21.26 -2.73
C SER A 45 -20.99 -22.05 -3.83
N GLU A 46 -21.43 -21.39 -4.92
CA GLU A 46 -22.02 -22.03 -6.10
C GLU A 46 -21.02 -23.02 -6.75
N GLU A 47 -19.72 -22.72 -6.73
CA GLU A 47 -18.63 -23.58 -7.22
C GLU A 47 -18.17 -24.63 -6.19
N GLY A 48 -18.89 -24.76 -5.06
CA GLY A 48 -18.64 -25.80 -4.04
C GLY A 48 -17.40 -25.55 -3.18
N PHE A 49 -17.05 -24.30 -2.95
CA PHE A 49 -16.09 -23.89 -1.93
C PHE A 49 -16.78 -23.65 -0.59
N GLU A 50 -16.07 -23.88 0.51
CA GLU A 50 -16.50 -23.40 1.82
C GLU A 50 -16.31 -21.91 1.92
N THR A 51 -17.24 -21.20 2.55
CA THR A 51 -17.18 -19.74 2.71
C THR A 51 -17.56 -19.32 4.11
N GLY A 52 -17.04 -18.21 4.59
CA GLY A 52 -17.39 -17.64 5.87
C GLY A 52 -17.23 -16.13 5.91
N VAL A 53 -17.91 -15.49 6.85
CA VAL A 53 -17.88 -14.04 7.09
C VAL A 53 -17.47 -13.80 8.54
N ILE A 54 -16.64 -12.79 8.76
CA ILE A 54 -16.11 -12.40 10.07
C ILE A 54 -16.61 -10.99 10.42
N ASN A 55 -17.51 -10.92 11.39
CA ASN A 55 -18.03 -9.67 11.95
C ASN A 55 -18.46 -8.64 10.89
N ASP A 56 -18.99 -9.12 9.75
CA ASP A 56 -19.39 -8.32 8.60
C ASP A 56 -18.27 -7.47 7.98
N LYS A 57 -16.99 -7.72 8.32
CA LYS A 57 -15.81 -6.95 7.92
C LYS A 57 -14.93 -7.65 6.91
N ALA A 58 -14.80 -8.95 7.00
CA ALA A 58 -13.99 -9.77 6.11
C ALA A 58 -14.69 -11.09 5.81
N GLY A 59 -14.27 -11.76 4.75
CA GLY A 59 -14.72 -13.11 4.44
C GLY A 59 -13.59 -13.99 3.98
N TRP A 60 -13.93 -15.25 3.72
CA TRP A 60 -12.97 -16.21 3.20
C TRP A 60 -13.65 -17.26 2.32
N VAL A 61 -12.88 -17.79 1.39
CA VAL A 61 -13.22 -18.91 0.50
C VAL A 61 -12.18 -20.00 0.71
N GLU A 62 -12.57 -21.24 1.01
CA GLU A 62 -11.63 -22.33 1.35
C GLU A 62 -11.96 -23.61 0.61
N THR A 63 -10.93 -24.41 0.33
CA THR A 63 -11.04 -25.78 -0.15
C THR A 63 -9.84 -26.61 0.31
N GLY A 64 -9.98 -27.94 0.33
CA GLY A 64 -8.90 -28.87 0.71
C GLY A 64 -8.93 -29.29 2.17
N THR A 65 -7.89 -29.97 2.63
CA THR A 65 -7.70 -30.48 4.01
C THR A 65 -6.22 -30.43 4.39
N GLY A 66 -5.89 -30.37 5.69
CA GLY A 66 -4.50 -30.34 6.17
C GLY A 66 -4.01 -28.94 6.56
N PRO A 67 -2.69 -28.65 6.41
CA PRO A 67 -2.12 -27.33 6.73
C PRO A 67 -2.79 -26.19 5.97
N LEU A 68 -2.81 -24.98 6.50
CA LEU A 68 -3.50 -23.86 5.89
C LEU A 68 -2.53 -22.95 5.12
N LEU A 69 -2.71 -22.88 3.79
CA LEU A 69 -2.11 -21.90 2.90
C LEU A 69 -3.10 -20.73 2.69
N GLY A 70 -2.67 -19.50 2.93
CA GLY A 70 -3.48 -18.28 2.75
C GLY A 70 -3.15 -17.53 1.47
N ILE A 71 -4.16 -16.88 0.89
CA ILE A 71 -4.02 -15.82 -0.11
C ILE A 71 -4.82 -14.66 0.41
N LEU A 72 -4.24 -13.46 0.48
CA LEU A 72 -4.86 -12.29 1.08
C LEU A 72 -5.11 -11.23 0.01
N CYS A 73 -6.37 -10.87 -0.18
CA CYS A 73 -6.84 -9.85 -1.13
C CYS A 73 -7.87 -8.92 -0.49
N HIS A 74 -8.21 -7.81 -1.17
CA HIS A 74 -9.32 -6.95 -0.76
C HIS A 74 -10.33 -6.69 -1.89
N LEU A 75 -11.53 -6.27 -1.52
CA LEU A 75 -12.65 -6.04 -2.43
C LEU A 75 -13.11 -4.59 -2.47
N ASP A 76 -12.67 -3.75 -1.53
CA ASP A 76 -12.89 -2.31 -1.57
C ASP A 76 -11.99 -1.66 -2.60
N VAL A 77 -12.38 -0.48 -3.04
CA VAL A 77 -11.63 0.32 -4.03
C VAL A 77 -11.69 1.79 -3.67
N VAL A 78 -10.66 2.54 -4.03
CA VAL A 78 -10.69 4.01 -3.91
C VAL A 78 -11.76 4.62 -4.81
N PRO A 79 -12.28 5.82 -4.48
CA PRO A 79 -13.17 6.56 -5.37
C PRO A 79 -12.55 6.74 -6.77
N GLU A 80 -13.38 6.72 -7.77
CA GLU A 80 -12.98 6.78 -9.18
C GLU A 80 -12.16 8.03 -9.54
N GLY A 81 -12.42 9.17 -8.88
CA GLY A 81 -11.80 10.43 -9.23
C GLY A 81 -12.30 10.97 -10.58
N ILE A 82 -11.48 11.77 -11.25
CA ILE A 82 -11.78 12.40 -12.54
C ILE A 82 -10.81 11.94 -13.64
N GLY A 83 -11.20 12.04 -14.89
CA GLY A 83 -10.31 11.76 -16.03
C GLY A 83 -10.53 10.39 -16.68
N TRP A 84 -11.58 9.68 -16.32
CA TRP A 84 -11.98 8.43 -16.98
C TRP A 84 -12.56 8.68 -18.38
N ASN A 85 -12.20 7.80 -19.32
CA ASN A 85 -12.72 7.80 -20.68
C ASN A 85 -14.00 6.99 -20.83
N SER A 86 -14.34 6.16 -19.85
CA SER A 86 -15.53 5.30 -19.77
C SER A 86 -16.03 5.23 -18.33
N ASP A 87 -17.17 4.59 -18.10
CA ASP A 87 -17.64 4.31 -16.74
C ASP A 87 -16.60 3.42 -16.02
N PRO A 88 -16.03 3.86 -14.90
CA PRO A 88 -15.02 3.09 -14.16
C PRO A 88 -15.54 1.78 -13.58
N PHE A 89 -16.86 1.63 -13.43
CA PHE A 89 -17.52 0.43 -12.91
C PHE A 89 -18.21 -0.41 -13.99
N GLU A 90 -17.90 -0.16 -15.26
CA GLU A 90 -18.24 -1.00 -16.40
C GLU A 90 -16.93 -1.56 -16.98
N LEU A 91 -16.60 -2.83 -16.66
CA LEU A 91 -15.38 -3.45 -17.18
C LEU A 91 -15.43 -3.50 -18.71
N LYS A 92 -14.42 -2.93 -19.34
CA LYS A 92 -14.26 -2.97 -20.79
C LYS A 92 -13.07 -3.80 -21.19
N LEU A 93 -13.24 -4.64 -22.19
CA LEU A 93 -12.14 -5.35 -22.84
C LEU A 93 -12.04 -4.86 -24.30
N GLU A 94 -11.08 -4.02 -24.56
CA GLU A 94 -10.81 -3.49 -25.89
C GLU A 94 -9.35 -3.70 -26.28
N ASN A 95 -9.11 -4.30 -27.45
CA ASN A 95 -7.77 -4.59 -27.96
C ASN A 95 -6.87 -5.41 -26.99
N GLY A 96 -7.48 -6.31 -26.22
CA GLY A 96 -6.76 -7.12 -25.24
C GLY A 96 -6.41 -6.39 -23.95
N LEU A 97 -7.02 -5.25 -23.69
CA LEU A 97 -6.83 -4.45 -22.47
C LEU A 97 -8.15 -4.36 -21.69
N PHE A 98 -8.16 -4.85 -20.47
CA PHE A 98 -9.20 -4.57 -19.50
C PHE A 98 -9.07 -3.15 -18.99
N THR A 99 -10.18 -2.44 -18.84
CA THR A 99 -10.24 -1.12 -18.20
C THR A 99 -11.41 -1.07 -17.23
N GLY A 100 -11.14 -0.76 -15.96
CA GLY A 100 -12.14 -0.66 -14.90
C GLY A 100 -11.50 -0.47 -13.54
N ARG A 101 -12.17 0.21 -12.61
CA ARG A 101 -11.67 0.43 -11.24
C ARG A 101 -11.62 -0.89 -10.48
N GLY A 102 -10.45 -1.22 -9.91
CA GLY A 102 -10.20 -2.44 -9.16
C GLY A 102 -9.66 -3.60 -10.02
N ILE A 103 -9.46 -3.40 -11.33
CA ILE A 103 -8.88 -4.47 -12.18
C ILE A 103 -7.40 -4.73 -11.86
N VAL A 104 -6.71 -3.75 -11.29
CA VAL A 104 -5.33 -3.87 -10.79
C VAL A 104 -5.32 -3.97 -9.29
N ASP A 105 -6.15 -3.17 -8.59
CA ASP A 105 -6.11 -2.97 -7.15
C ASP A 105 -7.53 -3.02 -6.54
N ASP A 106 -7.94 -4.14 -5.93
CA ASP A 106 -7.35 -5.49 -5.88
C ASP A 106 -8.38 -6.55 -6.33
N LYS A 107 -9.56 -6.11 -6.89
CA LYS A 107 -10.61 -7.05 -7.35
C LYS A 107 -10.12 -8.00 -8.45
N GLY A 108 -9.25 -7.50 -9.34
CA GLY A 108 -8.63 -8.33 -10.37
C GLY A 108 -7.75 -9.43 -9.78
N PRO A 109 -6.77 -9.12 -8.94
CA PRO A 109 -5.96 -10.12 -8.22
C PRO A 109 -6.79 -11.07 -7.35
N ALA A 110 -7.84 -10.58 -6.67
CA ALA A 110 -8.78 -11.43 -5.93
C ALA A 110 -9.49 -12.45 -6.84
N ALA A 111 -9.99 -11.98 -8.00
CA ALA A 111 -10.60 -12.85 -8.99
C ALA A 111 -9.59 -13.85 -9.60
N ALA A 112 -8.38 -13.40 -9.96
CA ALA A 112 -7.31 -14.26 -10.46
C ALA A 112 -6.93 -15.37 -9.45
N SER A 113 -6.87 -15.02 -8.16
CA SER A 113 -6.63 -15.96 -7.06
C SER A 113 -7.74 -17.03 -6.98
N PHE A 114 -8.99 -16.59 -7.03
CA PHE A 114 -10.13 -17.50 -7.04
C PHE A 114 -10.15 -18.40 -8.28
N PHE A 115 -9.87 -17.87 -9.46
CA PHE A 115 -9.81 -18.66 -10.70
C PHE A 115 -8.67 -19.67 -10.66
N ALA A 116 -7.52 -19.33 -10.08
CA ALA A 116 -6.45 -20.27 -9.86
C ALA A 116 -6.87 -21.44 -8.95
N MET A 117 -7.51 -21.14 -7.82
CA MET A 117 -8.06 -22.18 -6.91
C MET A 117 -9.11 -23.04 -7.60
N ARG A 118 -10.05 -22.41 -8.33
CA ARG A 118 -11.12 -23.09 -9.06
C ARG A 118 -10.58 -24.04 -10.12
N ARG A 119 -9.66 -23.57 -10.97
CA ARG A 119 -9.04 -24.39 -12.02
C ARG A 119 -8.26 -25.58 -11.44
N LEU A 120 -7.52 -25.36 -10.34
CA LEU A 120 -6.83 -26.46 -9.67
C LEU A 120 -7.79 -27.50 -9.09
N LYS A 121 -8.90 -27.07 -8.49
CA LYS A 121 -9.95 -27.95 -7.95
C LYS A 121 -10.61 -28.76 -9.06
N GLU A 122 -11.01 -28.09 -10.15
CA GLU A 122 -11.67 -28.73 -11.31
C GLU A 122 -10.81 -29.82 -11.95
N HIS A 123 -9.49 -29.60 -12.01
CA HIS A 123 -8.56 -30.56 -12.59
C HIS A 123 -7.98 -31.60 -11.60
N GLY A 124 -8.39 -31.53 -10.31
CA GLY A 124 -7.85 -32.41 -9.27
C GLY A 124 -6.35 -32.18 -9.00
N LEU A 125 -5.88 -30.96 -9.12
CA LEU A 125 -4.49 -30.54 -8.98
C LEU A 125 -4.21 -29.73 -7.70
N LEU A 126 -5.19 -29.63 -6.80
CA LEU A 126 -4.97 -29.02 -5.48
C LEU A 126 -3.92 -29.80 -4.70
N PRO A 127 -3.03 -29.13 -3.96
CA PRO A 127 -2.10 -29.80 -3.05
C PRO A 127 -2.85 -30.42 -1.86
N ASP A 128 -2.17 -31.32 -1.12
CA ASP A 128 -2.72 -31.95 0.10
C ASP A 128 -2.73 -30.96 1.30
N CYS A 129 -3.21 -29.74 1.06
CA CYS A 129 -3.38 -28.71 2.08
C CYS A 129 -4.72 -28.00 1.89
N ARG A 130 -5.13 -27.22 2.90
CA ARG A 130 -6.22 -26.24 2.74
C ARG A 130 -5.69 -24.99 2.04
N VAL A 131 -6.43 -24.47 1.10
CA VAL A 131 -6.14 -23.18 0.46
C VAL A 131 -7.28 -22.23 0.77
N ARG A 132 -6.97 -21.12 1.43
CA ARG A 132 -7.95 -20.10 1.83
C ARG A 132 -7.63 -18.76 1.20
N LEU A 133 -8.56 -18.27 0.38
CA LEU A 133 -8.57 -16.88 -0.05
C LEU A 133 -9.28 -16.03 1.00
N ILE A 134 -8.55 -15.12 1.61
CA ILE A 134 -9.02 -14.18 2.65
C ILE A 134 -9.33 -12.86 1.96
N LEU A 135 -10.54 -12.35 2.16
CA LEU A 135 -11.08 -11.18 1.47
C LEU A 135 -11.37 -10.08 2.47
N GLY A 136 -10.54 -9.03 2.48
CA GLY A 136 -10.79 -7.81 3.23
C GLY A 136 -11.77 -6.89 2.51
N THR A 137 -12.35 -5.94 3.23
CA THR A 137 -13.30 -4.97 2.67
C THR A 137 -13.05 -3.53 3.12
N ASP A 138 -11.86 -3.21 3.63
CA ASP A 138 -11.46 -1.85 4.05
C ASP A 138 -9.93 -1.70 4.06
N GLU A 139 -9.24 -2.23 3.04
CA GLU A 139 -7.78 -2.11 2.90
C GLU A 139 -7.40 -0.65 2.66
N GLU A 140 -8.07 0.00 1.75
CA GLU A 140 -7.82 1.36 1.25
C GLU A 140 -7.93 2.45 2.34
N ARG A 141 -8.31 2.09 3.57
CA ARG A 141 -8.46 3.04 4.67
C ARG A 141 -7.79 2.61 5.97
N THR A 142 -8.20 1.50 6.55
CA THR A 142 -7.81 1.16 7.92
C THR A 142 -7.20 -0.23 8.06
N CYS A 143 -7.45 -1.15 7.13
CA CYS A 143 -7.09 -2.57 7.21
C CYS A 143 -7.65 -3.31 8.43
N ASP A 144 -8.56 -2.71 9.21
CA ASP A 144 -9.09 -3.35 10.43
C ASP A 144 -9.94 -4.60 10.12
N CYS A 145 -10.41 -4.72 8.87
CA CYS A 145 -11.10 -5.90 8.35
C CYS A 145 -10.26 -7.18 8.48
N VAL A 146 -8.98 -7.13 8.12
CA VAL A 146 -8.09 -8.30 8.22
C VAL A 146 -7.46 -8.45 9.60
N GLU A 147 -7.33 -7.38 10.34
CA GLU A 147 -6.99 -7.48 11.76
C GLU A 147 -8.10 -8.20 12.53
N GLU A 148 -9.36 -7.98 12.15
CA GLU A 148 -10.50 -8.69 12.71
C GLU A 148 -10.49 -10.18 12.34
N TYR A 149 -10.15 -10.49 11.07
CA TYR A 149 -9.91 -11.87 10.65
C TYR A 149 -8.81 -12.53 11.51
N ALA A 150 -7.68 -11.87 11.69
CA ALA A 150 -6.55 -12.42 12.46
C ALA A 150 -6.87 -12.67 13.95
N LYS A 151 -7.85 -11.96 14.53
CA LYS A 151 -8.30 -12.16 15.91
C LYS A 151 -9.24 -13.37 16.08
N HIS A 152 -9.99 -13.71 15.04
CA HIS A 152 -11.11 -14.66 15.15
C HIS A 152 -10.95 -15.94 14.32
N CYS A 153 -10.00 -15.97 13.39
CA CYS A 153 -9.75 -17.11 12.52
C CYS A 153 -8.39 -17.74 12.74
N GLU A 154 -8.27 -18.95 12.24
CA GLU A 154 -6.98 -19.63 12.15
C GLU A 154 -6.04 -18.86 11.23
N ILE A 155 -4.83 -18.60 11.72
CA ILE A 155 -3.77 -17.94 10.96
C ILE A 155 -3.12 -18.96 10.03
N PRO A 156 -2.92 -18.66 8.74
CA PRO A 156 -2.21 -19.53 7.83
C PRO A 156 -0.78 -19.84 8.29
N GLU A 157 -0.31 -21.06 8.02
CA GLU A 157 1.09 -21.42 8.24
C GLU A 157 2.02 -20.61 7.33
N PHE A 158 1.54 -20.34 6.12
CA PHE A 158 2.13 -19.37 5.19
C PHE A 158 1.03 -18.73 4.34
N ALA A 159 1.21 -17.45 3.97
CA ALA A 159 0.29 -16.76 3.09
C ALA A 159 1.02 -15.85 2.10
N ILE A 160 0.39 -15.58 0.98
CA ILE A 160 0.81 -14.55 0.03
C ILE A 160 -0.26 -13.48 -0.10
N THR A 161 0.14 -12.24 -0.42
CA THR A 161 -0.78 -11.24 -0.96
C THR A 161 -0.34 -10.87 -2.39
N PRO A 162 -1.21 -11.03 -3.37
CA PRO A 162 -0.95 -10.64 -4.76
C PRO A 162 -1.24 -9.17 -5.02
N ASP A 163 -1.55 -8.42 -4.00
CA ASP A 163 -1.78 -6.98 -3.99
C ASP A 163 -0.46 -6.20 -3.88
N ALA A 164 0.42 -6.36 -4.87
CA ALA A 164 1.75 -5.76 -4.89
C ALA A 164 2.42 -5.87 -6.28
N GLU A 165 3.73 -5.64 -6.34
CA GLU A 165 4.54 -5.87 -7.52
C GLU A 165 5.40 -7.13 -7.39
N PHE A 166 5.82 -7.71 -8.53
CA PHE A 166 6.88 -8.70 -8.57
C PHE A 166 8.27 -8.05 -8.43
N PRO A 167 9.30 -8.79 -8.02
CA PRO A 167 9.30 -10.18 -7.51
C PRO A 167 8.72 -10.29 -6.10
N VAL A 168 9.24 -11.21 -5.30
CA VAL A 168 8.84 -11.34 -3.88
C VAL A 168 9.30 -10.12 -3.10
N ILE A 169 8.41 -9.48 -2.34
CA ILE A 169 8.74 -8.43 -1.39
C ILE A 169 9.00 -9.07 -0.03
N PHE A 170 10.28 -9.27 0.32
CA PHE A 170 10.67 -9.95 1.56
C PHE A 170 10.81 -9.00 2.75
N ALA A 171 10.94 -7.70 2.51
CA ALA A 171 11.07 -6.70 3.56
C ALA A 171 10.35 -5.40 3.20
N GLU A 172 9.70 -4.81 4.19
CA GLU A 172 9.00 -3.54 4.11
C GLU A 172 9.44 -2.66 5.26
N LYS A 173 9.82 -1.41 4.99
CA LYS A 173 10.19 -0.45 6.04
C LYS A 173 9.03 -0.18 6.98
N GLY A 174 9.33 0.10 8.23
CA GLY A 174 8.32 0.67 9.13
C GLY A 174 7.87 2.05 8.65
N ILE A 175 6.60 2.36 8.86
CA ILE A 175 6.00 3.65 8.49
C ILE A 175 5.60 4.35 9.78
N LEU A 176 6.20 5.51 10.04
CA LEU A 176 5.91 6.32 11.21
C LEU A 176 5.49 7.71 10.75
N GLN A 177 4.23 8.06 10.98
CA GLN A 177 3.76 9.42 10.77
C GLN A 177 3.69 10.14 12.10
N ILE A 178 4.31 11.30 12.15
CA ILE A 178 4.36 12.15 13.35
C ILE A 178 3.85 13.53 13.04
N LYS A 179 3.32 14.19 14.08
CA LYS A 179 2.97 15.59 14.07
C LYS A 179 3.84 16.33 15.06
N ILE A 180 4.62 17.29 14.57
CA ILE A 180 5.37 18.27 15.36
C ILE A 180 4.51 19.53 15.46
N GLN A 181 4.29 20.03 16.65
CA GLN A 181 3.39 21.17 16.84
C GLN A 181 3.87 22.12 17.91
N GLY A 182 3.53 23.40 17.73
CA GLY A 182 3.77 24.47 18.66
C GLY A 182 2.56 25.41 18.80
N MET A 183 2.60 26.23 19.81
CA MET A 183 1.61 27.26 20.10
C MET A 183 2.32 28.61 20.33
N ASP A 184 1.54 29.66 20.33
CA ASP A 184 2.04 31.02 20.58
C ASP A 184 2.96 31.61 19.50
N CYS A 185 2.89 31.10 18.25
CA CYS A 185 3.53 31.76 17.11
C CYS A 185 2.83 33.09 16.78
N ASP A 186 3.48 33.94 15.96
CA ASP A 186 2.89 35.20 15.52
C ASP A 186 1.53 34.96 14.83
N ARG A 187 0.43 35.44 15.42
CA ARG A 187 -0.93 35.21 14.89
C ARG A 187 -1.16 35.82 13.51
N ALA A 188 -0.32 36.76 13.09
CA ALA A 188 -0.37 37.31 11.75
C ALA A 188 0.30 36.41 10.72
N LEU A 189 1.11 35.43 11.17
CA LEU A 189 1.77 34.49 10.29
C LEU A 189 0.80 33.39 9.86
N TRP A 190 0.81 33.09 8.57
CA TRP A 190 0.05 32.01 7.97
C TRP A 190 0.93 31.19 7.02
N ALA A 191 0.84 29.88 7.09
CA ALA A 191 1.50 28.97 6.16
C ALA A 191 0.62 27.77 5.83
N ASP A 192 0.72 27.32 4.59
CA ASP A 192 0.03 26.16 4.07
C ASP A 192 0.91 25.45 3.05
N ALA A 193 1.14 24.14 3.25
CA ALA A 193 1.79 23.28 2.29
C ALA A 193 1.34 21.83 2.46
N GLY A 194 1.18 21.13 1.35
CA GLY A 194 0.84 19.72 1.33
C GLY A 194 -0.58 19.38 1.77
N SER A 195 -1.11 18.26 1.30
CA SER A 195 -2.46 17.78 1.61
C SER A 195 -2.47 16.28 2.03
N ALA A 196 -1.41 15.54 1.73
CA ALA A 196 -1.28 14.13 2.04
C ALA A 196 0.07 13.85 2.70
N ALA A 197 0.08 13.06 3.78
CA ALA A 197 1.29 12.76 4.54
C ALA A 197 2.31 11.93 3.73
N ASN A 198 1.82 11.05 2.86
CA ASN A 198 2.63 10.15 2.03
C ASN A 198 3.13 10.77 0.71
N MET A 199 3.02 12.09 0.55
CA MET A 199 3.47 12.80 -0.65
C MET A 199 4.42 13.95 -0.31
N VAL A 200 5.45 14.14 -1.13
CA VAL A 200 6.29 15.33 -1.12
C VAL A 200 5.45 16.53 -1.57
N PRO A 201 5.36 17.62 -0.79
CA PRO A 201 4.51 18.75 -1.12
C PRO A 201 5.00 19.49 -2.37
N ALA A 202 4.10 19.63 -3.35
CA ALA A 202 4.37 20.30 -4.62
C ALA A 202 4.28 21.83 -4.53
N LYS A 203 3.63 22.36 -3.49
CA LYS A 203 3.44 23.80 -3.30
C LYS A 203 3.47 24.18 -1.82
N ALA A 204 4.06 25.35 -1.52
CA ALA A 204 4.02 25.94 -0.19
C ALA A 204 3.80 27.45 -0.29
N VAL A 205 2.99 28.00 0.61
CA VAL A 205 2.75 29.44 0.74
C VAL A 205 2.96 29.85 2.19
N ILE A 206 3.74 30.91 2.41
CA ILE A 206 3.96 31.54 3.72
C ILE A 206 3.69 33.04 3.57
N LYS A 207 2.84 33.61 4.41
CA LYS A 207 2.45 35.02 4.33
C LYS A 207 2.12 35.62 5.70
N ASN A 208 2.08 36.94 5.77
CA ASN A 208 1.56 37.67 6.93
C ASN A 208 0.79 38.92 6.51
N ASP A 209 0.21 39.63 7.48
CA ASP A 209 -0.52 40.87 7.29
C ASP A 209 0.39 42.12 7.07
N LYS A 210 1.71 41.96 7.19
CA LYS A 210 2.74 42.99 7.08
C LYS A 210 3.46 43.03 5.75
N GLY A 211 2.95 42.29 4.74
CA GLY A 211 3.48 42.28 3.38
C GLY A 211 4.44 41.15 3.06
N LEU A 212 4.69 40.20 3.97
CA LEU A 212 5.36 38.96 3.64
C LEU A 212 4.44 38.13 2.75
N TYR A 213 4.95 37.69 1.60
CA TYR A 213 4.34 36.68 0.76
C TYR A 213 5.45 35.90 0.09
N VAL A 214 5.54 34.63 0.43
CA VAL A 214 6.46 33.66 -0.18
C VAL A 214 5.65 32.50 -0.72
N GLU A 215 5.83 32.22 -1.99
CA GLU A 215 5.31 31.04 -2.65
C GLU A 215 6.48 30.25 -3.23
N ALA A 216 6.41 28.93 -3.10
CA ALA A 216 7.42 28.02 -3.62
C ALA A 216 6.76 26.80 -4.24
N ASP A 217 7.30 26.40 -5.39
CA ASP A 217 6.95 25.18 -6.08
C ASP A 217 7.99 24.10 -5.78
N GLY A 218 7.50 22.88 -5.63
CA GLY A 218 8.27 21.65 -5.51
C GLY A 218 7.99 20.70 -6.66
N VAL A 219 8.53 19.49 -6.55
CA VAL A 219 8.24 18.37 -7.43
C VAL A 219 7.67 17.25 -6.58
N PRO A 220 6.42 16.84 -6.80
CA PRO A 220 5.82 15.79 -6.01
C PRO A 220 6.48 14.44 -6.27
N SER A 221 6.60 13.63 -5.23
CA SER A 221 6.97 12.22 -5.28
C SER A 221 6.35 11.49 -4.09
N HIS A 222 6.35 10.18 -4.10
CA HIS A 222 5.89 9.40 -2.95
C HIS A 222 6.87 9.56 -1.77
N ALA A 223 6.38 9.61 -0.52
CA ALA A 223 7.21 9.81 0.68
C ALA A 223 8.24 8.70 0.93
N SER A 224 8.07 7.51 0.35
CA SER A 224 9.07 6.44 0.41
C SER A 224 10.31 6.70 -0.46
N ARG A 225 10.21 7.59 -1.44
CA ARG A 225 11.29 8.01 -2.34
C ARG A 225 11.33 9.54 -2.48
N PRO A 226 11.53 10.27 -1.37
CA PRO A 226 11.48 11.73 -1.38
C PRO A 226 12.61 12.35 -2.22
N GLU A 227 13.69 11.62 -2.46
CA GLU A 227 14.82 12.03 -3.32
C GLU A 227 14.45 12.19 -4.80
N LEU A 228 13.34 11.60 -5.24
CA LEU A 228 12.80 11.79 -6.59
C LEU A 228 11.97 13.08 -6.72
N GLY A 229 11.69 13.73 -5.60
CA GLY A 229 10.91 14.95 -5.52
C GLY A 229 11.74 16.16 -5.11
N LYS A 230 11.03 17.30 -4.96
CA LYS A 230 11.58 18.53 -4.40
C LYS A 230 10.56 19.12 -3.44
N ASN A 231 10.92 19.19 -2.16
CA ASN A 231 9.99 19.60 -1.11
C ASN A 231 9.77 21.11 -1.08
N ALA A 232 8.55 21.55 -1.39
CA ALA A 232 8.17 22.96 -1.45
C ALA A 232 8.27 23.68 -0.09
N ILE A 233 8.15 22.97 1.04
CA ILE A 233 8.31 23.55 2.38
C ILE A 233 9.73 24.11 2.54
N PHE A 234 10.75 23.34 2.19
CA PHE A 234 12.14 23.77 2.27
C PHE A 234 12.45 24.93 1.34
N GLU A 235 11.90 24.87 0.11
CA GLU A 235 12.04 25.97 -0.86
C GLU A 235 11.40 27.27 -0.37
N ALA A 236 10.29 27.19 0.34
CA ALA A 236 9.63 28.38 0.90
C ALA A 236 10.41 28.92 2.10
N VAL A 237 10.80 28.05 3.04
CA VAL A 237 11.54 28.48 4.24
C VAL A 237 12.90 29.08 3.89
N ALA A 238 13.59 28.54 2.89
CA ALA A 238 14.87 29.07 2.42
C ALA A 238 14.80 30.50 1.83
N LYS A 239 13.60 30.98 1.48
CA LYS A 239 13.37 32.35 0.97
C LYS A 239 13.05 33.35 2.07
N LEU A 240 12.86 32.91 3.32
CA LEU A 240 12.51 33.78 4.45
C LEU A 240 13.74 34.48 5.00
N SER A 241 13.54 35.70 5.52
CA SER A 241 14.54 36.41 6.34
C SER A 241 14.61 35.81 7.76
N ASP A 242 15.72 36.01 8.46
CA ASP A 242 15.86 35.58 9.87
C ASP A 242 14.76 36.19 10.76
N ALA A 243 14.31 37.44 10.44
CA ALA A 243 13.24 38.12 11.17
C ALA A 243 11.87 37.46 10.95
N ASP A 244 11.64 36.87 9.75
CA ASP A 244 10.40 36.18 9.44
C ASP A 244 10.42 34.75 10.03
N ILE A 245 11.57 34.05 9.96
CA ILE A 245 11.78 32.74 10.61
C ILE A 245 11.60 32.88 12.13
N GLY A 246 12.11 33.95 12.74
CA GLY A 246 12.01 34.25 14.18
C GLY A 246 10.58 34.40 14.72
N ARG A 247 9.57 34.46 13.86
CA ARG A 247 8.15 34.57 14.22
C ARG A 247 7.47 33.21 14.52
N SER A 248 8.13 32.11 14.26
CA SER A 248 7.60 30.76 14.43
C SER A 248 8.70 29.85 14.94
N LEU A 249 8.45 29.13 16.02
CA LEU A 249 9.37 28.12 16.55
C LEU A 249 9.52 26.95 15.57
N LEU A 250 8.44 26.62 14.87
CA LEU A 250 8.43 25.56 13.86
C LEU A 250 9.27 25.95 12.63
N LEU A 251 9.17 27.20 12.16
CA LEU A 251 10.03 27.65 11.06
C LEU A 251 11.50 27.68 11.45
N GLN A 252 11.83 28.08 12.69
CA GLN A 252 13.19 27.98 13.24
C GLN A 252 13.69 26.52 13.25
N TYR A 253 12.84 25.60 13.70
CA TYR A 253 13.14 24.17 13.72
C TYR A 253 13.42 23.65 12.30
N ILE A 254 12.55 23.93 11.33
CA ILE A 254 12.72 23.52 9.92
C ILE A 254 14.00 24.14 9.34
N ASN A 255 14.24 25.43 9.58
CA ASN A 255 15.43 26.14 9.09
C ASN A 255 16.73 25.50 9.61
N GLY A 256 16.72 24.92 10.81
CA GLY A 256 17.85 24.21 11.37
C GLY A 256 18.33 23.00 10.54
N TYR A 257 17.52 22.50 9.62
CA TYR A 257 17.86 21.40 8.70
C TYR A 257 18.23 21.87 7.28
N LEU A 258 18.19 23.19 7.03
CA LEU A 258 18.56 23.73 5.72
C LEU A 258 20.07 24.05 5.64
N PRO A 259 20.67 24.22 4.45
CA PRO A 259 20.04 24.14 3.12
C PRO A 259 19.83 22.74 2.60
N ILE A 260 20.38 21.72 3.23
CA ILE A 260 20.28 20.31 2.81
C ILE A 260 19.57 19.54 3.93
N PHE A 261 18.36 19.06 3.63
CA PHE A 261 17.64 18.15 4.51
C PHE A 261 18.24 16.76 4.42
N ASP A 262 18.53 16.18 5.57
CA ASP A 262 19.08 14.84 5.72
C ASP A 262 18.20 14.03 6.68
N ALA A 263 17.68 12.90 6.20
CA ALA A 263 16.78 12.06 6.97
C ALA A 263 17.48 11.40 8.18
N GLU A 264 18.73 11.00 8.05
CA GLU A 264 19.52 10.42 9.16
C GLU A 264 19.71 11.47 10.26
N ARG A 265 20.08 12.70 9.88
CA ARG A 265 20.20 13.82 10.82
C ARG A 265 18.88 14.21 11.46
N PHE A 266 17.76 14.15 10.71
CA PHE A 266 16.43 14.50 11.21
C PHE A 266 15.90 13.46 12.20
N THR A 267 16.12 12.19 11.93
CA THR A 267 15.58 11.06 12.70
C THR A 267 16.54 10.50 13.75
N GLY A 268 17.84 10.83 13.66
CA GLY A 268 18.89 10.18 14.47
C GLY A 268 19.13 8.71 14.12
N CYS A 269 18.58 8.23 13.00
CA CYS A 269 18.73 6.86 12.53
C CYS A 269 19.79 6.81 11.42
N ASP A 270 20.99 6.39 11.75
CA ASP A 270 22.13 6.22 10.83
C ASP A 270 22.32 4.78 10.35
N MET A 271 21.35 3.90 10.69
CA MET A 271 21.41 2.48 10.35
C MET A 271 20.82 2.21 8.96
N GLU A 272 21.46 1.31 8.24
CA GLU A 272 20.95 0.66 7.04
C GLU A 272 20.85 -0.84 7.29
N ASP A 273 19.72 -1.44 6.92
CA ASP A 273 19.53 -2.89 6.92
C ASP A 273 19.06 -3.40 5.56
N LEU A 274 18.62 -4.66 5.48
CA LEU A 274 18.15 -5.26 4.22
C LEU A 274 16.93 -4.52 3.62
N SER A 275 16.19 -3.75 4.41
CA SER A 275 15.10 -2.90 3.91
C SER A 275 15.59 -1.52 3.43
N GLY A 276 16.87 -1.21 3.61
CA GLY A 276 17.51 0.05 3.20
C GLY A 276 17.58 1.09 4.31
N LYS A 277 17.95 2.32 3.95
CA LYS A 277 18.12 3.47 4.86
C LYS A 277 16.81 4.13 5.25
N VAL A 278 16.83 4.90 6.33
CA VAL A 278 15.72 5.78 6.70
C VAL A 278 15.45 6.81 5.61
N THR A 279 14.16 7.09 5.37
CA THR A 279 13.73 8.27 4.63
C THR A 279 12.76 9.09 5.49
N ALA A 280 12.73 10.40 5.29
CA ALA A 280 11.82 11.29 6.00
C ALA A 280 11.32 12.37 5.05
N ASN A 281 10.03 12.62 5.09
CA ASN A 281 9.34 13.63 4.29
C ASN A 281 8.50 14.54 5.19
N PRO A 282 8.92 15.79 5.47
CA PRO A 282 8.03 16.83 5.96
C PRO A 282 6.94 17.10 4.91
N ALA A 283 5.71 16.66 5.20
CA ALA A 283 4.66 16.53 4.20
C ALA A 283 3.60 17.64 4.26
N ILE A 284 3.15 18.02 5.47
CA ILE A 284 2.06 18.99 5.63
C ILE A 284 2.48 20.05 6.64
N LEU A 285 2.60 21.29 6.19
CA LEU A 285 2.85 22.46 7.05
C LEU A 285 1.58 23.29 7.18
N LYS A 286 1.18 23.59 8.41
CA LYS A 286 0.07 24.49 8.72
C LYS A 286 0.50 25.46 9.82
N ILE A 287 0.35 26.77 9.55
CA ILE A 287 0.50 27.83 10.55
C ILE A 287 -0.70 28.76 10.41
N CYS A 288 -1.49 28.89 11.46
CA CYS A 288 -2.63 29.80 11.51
C CYS A 288 -3.05 30.11 12.96
N ASP A 289 -3.56 31.29 13.19
CA ASP A 289 -4.18 31.73 14.47
C ASP A 289 -3.33 31.43 15.72
N GLY A 290 -2.01 31.55 15.59
CA GLY A 290 -1.07 31.33 16.69
C GLY A 290 -0.73 29.87 16.94
N THR A 291 -1.17 28.96 16.08
CA THR A 291 -0.82 27.54 16.11
C THR A 291 0.04 27.15 14.92
N GLU A 292 0.93 26.20 15.12
CA GLU A 292 1.82 25.72 14.08
C GLU A 292 1.96 24.20 14.14
N SER A 293 1.98 23.55 12.99
CA SER A 293 2.14 22.09 12.92
C SER A 293 2.81 21.64 11.63
N LEU A 294 3.60 20.58 11.74
CA LEU A 294 4.25 19.87 10.65
C LEU A 294 3.97 18.38 10.77
N VAL A 295 3.36 17.77 9.76
CA VAL A 295 3.24 16.33 9.67
C VAL A 295 4.42 15.80 8.85
N CYS A 296 5.08 14.78 9.37
CA CYS A 296 6.19 14.09 8.69
C CYS A 296 5.87 12.62 8.50
N ASP A 297 6.17 12.08 7.32
CA ASP A 297 6.16 10.64 7.03
C ASP A 297 7.61 10.12 7.05
N ILE A 298 7.87 9.14 7.89
CA ILE A 298 9.19 8.55 8.11
C ILE A 298 9.11 7.08 7.75
N ARG A 299 10.02 6.61 6.87
CA ARG A 299 10.18 5.21 6.54
C ARG A 299 11.50 4.74 7.15
N TYR A 300 11.44 3.85 8.13
CA TYR A 300 12.59 3.45 8.91
C TYR A 300 12.97 1.98 8.66
N PRO A 301 14.27 1.63 8.80
CA PRO A 301 14.76 0.26 8.59
C PRO A 301 14.02 -0.75 9.46
N ALA A 302 13.72 -1.92 8.88
CA ALA A 302 12.84 -2.92 9.49
C ALA A 302 13.32 -3.45 10.85
N THR A 303 14.62 -3.40 11.10
CA THR A 303 15.23 -3.86 12.37
C THR A 303 15.52 -2.72 13.35
N TYR A 304 15.20 -1.46 12.99
CA TYR A 304 15.44 -0.31 13.87
C TYR A 304 14.23 -0.03 14.78
N PRO A 305 14.41 0.16 16.09
CA PRO A 305 13.30 0.50 16.99
C PRO A 305 12.84 1.95 16.77
N TYR A 306 11.60 2.12 16.35
CA TYR A 306 11.02 3.44 16.02
C TYR A 306 10.95 4.38 17.24
N GLU A 307 10.92 3.84 18.45
CA GLU A 307 10.92 4.60 19.69
C GLU A 307 12.17 5.49 19.79
N LYS A 308 13.32 5.03 19.32
CA LYS A 308 14.55 5.84 19.28
C LYS A 308 14.43 7.04 18.34
N ILE A 309 13.69 6.88 17.23
CA ILE A 309 13.40 7.99 16.31
C ILE A 309 12.51 9.01 17.01
N LEU A 310 11.46 8.54 17.69
CA LEU A 310 10.56 9.42 18.44
C LEU A 310 11.26 10.18 19.54
N ASP A 311 12.08 9.51 20.33
CA ASP A 311 12.85 10.11 21.42
C ASP A 311 13.78 11.19 20.85
N TYR A 312 14.55 10.87 19.80
CA TYR A 312 15.48 11.81 19.17
C TYR A 312 14.79 13.04 18.59
N ILE A 313 13.73 12.86 17.81
CA ILE A 313 12.96 13.98 17.25
C ILE A 313 12.29 14.78 18.38
N GLY A 314 11.75 14.10 19.39
CA GLY A 314 11.11 14.71 20.55
C GLY A 314 12.08 15.60 21.34
N GLU A 315 13.27 15.14 21.65
CA GLU A 315 14.32 15.91 22.33
C GLU A 315 14.76 17.13 21.50
N ASN A 316 14.92 16.98 20.18
CA ASN A 316 15.30 18.07 19.30
C ASN A 316 14.17 19.12 19.17
N ALA A 317 12.92 18.68 19.01
CA ALA A 317 11.76 19.56 18.94
C ALA A 317 11.54 20.33 20.24
N ALA A 318 11.72 19.68 21.40
CA ALA A 318 11.60 20.28 22.73
C ALA A 318 12.57 21.44 22.95
N ARG A 319 13.75 21.46 22.34
CA ARG A 319 14.70 22.60 22.38
C ARG A 319 14.13 23.88 21.78
N TYR A 320 13.15 23.73 20.89
CA TYR A 320 12.41 24.84 20.29
C TYR A 320 11.05 25.07 20.96
N GLY A 321 10.72 24.36 22.05
CA GLY A 321 9.40 24.47 22.68
C GLY A 321 8.28 23.77 21.91
N LEU A 322 8.62 22.87 20.97
CA LEU A 322 7.66 22.10 20.19
C LEU A 322 7.38 20.74 20.83
N THR A 323 6.25 20.15 20.54
CA THR A 323 5.86 18.80 20.98
C THR A 323 5.69 17.87 19.78
N VAL A 324 5.90 16.58 20.00
CA VAL A 324 5.78 15.53 18.98
C VAL A 324 4.72 14.52 19.39
N SER A 325 3.88 14.12 18.46
CA SER A 325 2.90 13.05 18.64
C SER A 325 2.87 12.13 17.44
N VAL A 326 2.63 10.84 17.67
CA VAL A 326 2.41 9.85 16.61
C VAL A 326 1.00 10.01 16.09
N THR A 327 0.84 10.13 14.78
CA THR A 327 -0.46 10.17 14.10
C THR A 327 -0.81 8.84 13.44
N SER A 328 0.19 8.08 12.99
CA SER A 328 0.04 6.73 12.45
C SER A 328 1.33 5.96 12.60
N HIS A 329 1.24 4.66 12.81
CA HIS A 329 2.40 3.78 12.84
C HIS A 329 2.03 2.42 12.28
N MET A 330 2.77 2.00 11.26
CA MET A 330 2.72 0.64 10.72
C MET A 330 4.07 -0.04 10.98
N LYS A 331 4.02 -1.19 11.64
CA LYS A 331 5.23 -1.97 11.95
C LYS A 331 5.89 -2.44 10.66
N PRO A 332 7.21 -2.57 10.63
CA PRO A 332 7.91 -3.14 9.49
C PRO A 332 7.57 -4.63 9.33
N LEU A 333 7.78 -5.13 8.11
CA LEU A 333 7.78 -6.55 7.81
C LEU A 333 9.19 -6.94 7.36
N ILE A 334 9.70 -8.05 7.87
CA ILE A 334 10.94 -8.64 7.38
C ILE A 334 10.83 -10.17 7.46
N LYS A 335 11.17 -10.82 6.36
CA LYS A 335 11.24 -12.27 6.24
C LYS A 335 12.65 -12.67 5.85
N ASP A 336 13.01 -13.90 6.14
CA ASP A 336 14.27 -14.44 5.65
C ASP A 336 14.18 -14.64 4.12
N LYS A 337 14.98 -13.87 3.38
CA LYS A 337 15.04 -13.97 1.91
C LYS A 337 15.48 -15.34 1.42
N ASP A 338 16.17 -16.11 2.27
CA ASP A 338 16.66 -17.45 1.98
C ASP A 338 15.70 -18.55 2.42
N ALA A 339 14.53 -18.20 3.01
CA ALA A 339 13.49 -19.16 3.37
C ALA A 339 13.01 -19.94 2.14
N GLU A 340 12.61 -21.19 2.35
CA GLU A 340 12.16 -22.09 1.29
C GLU A 340 11.00 -21.49 0.47
N GLN A 341 10.01 -20.92 1.14
CA GLN A 341 8.84 -20.31 0.49
C GLN A 341 9.21 -19.11 -0.37
N VAL A 342 10.17 -18.27 0.08
CA VAL A 342 10.67 -17.14 -0.70
C VAL A 342 11.39 -17.63 -1.96
N LYS A 343 12.20 -18.68 -1.85
CA LYS A 343 12.88 -19.31 -3.00
C LYS A 343 11.89 -19.88 -3.99
N ILE A 344 10.87 -20.60 -3.50
CA ILE A 344 9.81 -21.16 -4.34
C ILE A 344 9.14 -20.05 -5.16
N LEU A 345 8.72 -18.95 -4.51
CA LEU A 345 8.08 -17.83 -5.19
C LEU A 345 9.02 -17.12 -6.17
N THR A 346 10.28 -16.98 -5.79
CA THR A 346 11.31 -16.38 -6.65
C THR A 346 11.52 -17.21 -7.92
N ASP A 347 11.59 -18.54 -7.80
CA ASP A 347 11.75 -19.43 -8.94
C ASP A 347 10.50 -19.42 -9.84
N ILE A 348 9.30 -19.37 -9.25
CA ILE A 348 8.05 -19.24 -10.02
C ILE A 348 8.08 -17.95 -10.85
N TRP A 349 8.49 -16.83 -10.27
CA TRP A 349 8.60 -15.59 -11.00
C TRP A 349 9.63 -15.67 -12.13
N LYS A 350 10.84 -16.15 -11.86
CA LYS A 350 11.91 -16.37 -12.86
C LYS A 350 11.46 -17.19 -14.06
N ASP A 351 10.65 -18.23 -13.79
CA ASP A 351 10.16 -19.15 -14.82
C ASP A 351 9.02 -18.54 -15.66
N ASN A 352 8.25 -17.59 -15.11
CA ASN A 352 7.03 -17.06 -15.70
C ASN A 352 7.07 -15.59 -16.15
N MET A 353 8.09 -14.79 -15.76
CA MET A 353 8.15 -13.36 -16.09
C MET A 353 8.05 -13.06 -17.59
N HIS A 354 8.48 -14.00 -18.44
CA HIS A 354 8.43 -13.89 -19.90
C HIS A 354 7.00 -13.89 -20.46
N LEU A 355 5.99 -14.22 -19.66
CA LEU A 355 4.58 -14.22 -20.05
C LEU A 355 3.95 -12.83 -20.00
N TYR A 356 4.56 -11.89 -19.30
CA TYR A 356 4.03 -10.56 -19.07
C TYR A 356 4.37 -9.61 -20.21
N GLU A 357 3.41 -8.77 -20.57
CA GLU A 357 3.54 -7.79 -21.65
C GLU A 357 4.76 -6.88 -21.44
N GLY A 358 5.47 -6.59 -22.51
CA GLY A 358 6.64 -5.74 -22.47
C GLY A 358 7.90 -6.41 -21.89
N TYR A 359 7.89 -7.72 -21.60
CA TYR A 359 9.09 -8.44 -21.15
C TYR A 359 10.26 -8.31 -22.12
N ARG A 360 11.47 -8.24 -21.57
CA ARG A 360 12.74 -8.28 -22.30
C ARG A 360 13.71 -9.21 -21.57
N ASP A 361 14.52 -9.94 -22.31
CA ASP A 361 15.46 -10.92 -21.72
C ASP A 361 16.40 -10.32 -20.67
N GLU A 362 16.79 -9.05 -20.83
CA GLU A 362 17.61 -8.31 -19.86
C GLU A 362 16.92 -8.14 -18.50
N TYR A 363 15.60 -8.20 -18.41
CA TYR A 363 14.85 -8.06 -17.17
C TYR A 363 15.04 -9.25 -16.24
N LYS A 364 15.42 -10.41 -16.78
CA LYS A 364 15.76 -11.58 -15.97
C LYS A 364 16.94 -11.31 -15.03
N ASP A 365 17.90 -10.52 -15.45
CA ASP A 365 19.05 -10.17 -14.62
C ASP A 365 18.73 -9.05 -13.61
N ILE A 366 17.72 -8.22 -13.90
CA ILE A 366 17.38 -7.03 -13.11
C ILE A 366 16.31 -7.33 -12.04
N TYR A 367 15.28 -8.11 -12.40
CA TYR A 367 14.05 -8.28 -11.60
C TYR A 367 13.83 -9.71 -11.09
N SER A 368 14.88 -10.52 -10.99
CA SER A 368 14.76 -11.91 -10.54
C SER A 368 14.84 -12.10 -9.02
N GLU A 369 15.54 -11.19 -8.32
CA GLU A 369 15.81 -11.37 -6.89
C GLU A 369 14.71 -10.75 -6.03
N PRO A 370 14.44 -11.32 -4.83
CA PRO A 370 13.51 -10.70 -3.87
C PRO A 370 13.94 -9.28 -3.50
N ILE A 371 12.96 -8.40 -3.33
CA ILE A 371 13.20 -6.98 -3.06
C ILE A 371 12.71 -6.54 -1.68
N ALA A 372 13.24 -5.41 -1.23
CA ALA A 372 12.72 -4.66 -0.11
C ALA A 372 12.10 -3.35 -0.60
N ILE A 373 11.00 -2.91 0.01
CA ILE A 373 10.31 -1.68 -0.35
C ILE A 373 10.22 -0.69 0.81
N GLY A 374 10.12 0.58 0.47
CA GLY A 374 9.84 1.65 1.43
C GLY A 374 8.35 1.83 1.74
N GLY A 375 7.49 1.15 1.00
CA GLY A 375 6.05 1.11 1.18
C GLY A 375 5.59 0.06 2.19
N GLY A 376 4.30 -0.16 2.25
CA GLY A 376 3.66 -1.24 2.99
C GLY A 376 2.64 -1.93 2.12
N THR A 377 2.52 -3.22 2.28
CA THR A 377 1.51 -4.03 1.63
C THR A 377 0.56 -4.63 2.66
N TYR A 378 -0.50 -5.24 2.18
CA TYR A 378 -1.47 -5.95 3.00
C TYR A 378 -0.86 -7.11 3.82
N ALA A 379 0.33 -7.61 3.41
CA ALA A 379 1.07 -8.67 4.09
C ALA A 379 1.35 -8.41 5.59
N ARG A 380 1.42 -7.14 6.02
CA ARG A 380 1.74 -6.76 7.41
C ARG A 380 0.67 -7.15 8.43
N HIS A 381 -0.56 -7.28 7.98
CA HIS A 381 -1.72 -7.40 8.86
C HIS A 381 -2.04 -8.82 9.27
N ILE A 382 -1.54 -9.83 8.54
CA ILE A 382 -1.66 -11.25 8.90
C ILE A 382 -0.27 -11.87 9.08
N PRO A 383 0.01 -12.52 10.21
CA PRO A 383 1.27 -13.24 10.41
C PRO A 383 1.57 -14.23 9.28
N ASN A 384 2.84 -14.48 9.01
CA ASN A 384 3.33 -15.41 7.99
C ASN A 384 2.98 -15.05 6.54
N THR A 385 2.50 -13.84 6.28
CA THR A 385 2.20 -13.36 4.93
C THR A 385 3.42 -12.66 4.32
N ILE A 386 3.54 -12.79 2.99
CA ILE A 386 4.54 -12.11 2.16
C ILE A 386 3.87 -11.58 0.90
N ALA A 387 4.32 -10.44 0.37
CA ALA A 387 3.77 -9.91 -0.86
C ALA A 387 4.45 -10.53 -2.10
N PHE A 388 3.63 -10.90 -3.10
CA PHE A 388 4.08 -11.58 -4.32
C PHE A 388 3.17 -11.28 -5.50
N GLY A 389 3.51 -10.28 -6.28
CA GLY A 389 2.80 -9.89 -7.51
C GLY A 389 1.51 -9.11 -7.20
N LEU A 390 0.65 -8.77 -8.20
CA LEU A 390 0.74 -9.30 -9.59
C LEU A 390 1.28 -8.26 -10.61
N GLN A 391 1.71 -7.10 -10.21
CA GLN A 391 2.22 -6.11 -11.16
C GLN A 391 3.65 -6.45 -11.59
N ALA A 392 3.90 -6.49 -12.91
CA ALA A 392 5.27 -6.62 -13.44
C ALA A 392 6.10 -5.36 -13.13
N PRO A 393 7.38 -5.47 -12.71
CA PRO A 393 8.20 -4.33 -12.29
C PRO A 393 8.45 -3.27 -13.39
N TRP A 394 8.26 -3.63 -14.65
CA TRP A 394 8.39 -2.72 -15.79
C TRP A 394 7.06 -2.16 -16.26
N ALA A 395 5.94 -2.62 -15.70
CA ALA A 395 4.64 -2.09 -16.02
C ALA A 395 4.47 -0.67 -15.42
N LYS A 396 3.64 0.14 -16.07
CA LYS A 396 3.29 1.43 -15.51
C LYS A 396 2.36 1.21 -14.31
N ASP A 397 2.71 1.81 -13.19
CA ASP A 397 1.83 1.86 -12.03
C ASP A 397 0.52 2.58 -12.39
N GLN A 398 -0.61 1.90 -12.17
CA GLN A 398 -1.94 2.40 -12.47
C GLN A 398 -2.88 2.36 -11.25
N CYS A 399 -2.37 1.92 -10.09
CA CYS A 399 -3.13 1.93 -8.85
C CYS A 399 -3.64 3.35 -8.55
N HIS A 400 -4.91 3.47 -8.22
CA HIS A 400 -5.60 4.73 -7.90
C HIS A 400 -5.68 5.75 -9.07
N GLN A 401 -5.26 5.38 -10.28
CA GLN A 401 -5.31 6.26 -11.45
C GLN A 401 -6.64 6.12 -12.20
N ALA A 402 -7.02 7.19 -12.93
CA ALA A 402 -8.10 7.09 -13.91
C ALA A 402 -7.66 6.22 -15.10
N ASN A 403 -8.61 5.47 -15.67
CA ASN A 403 -8.37 4.48 -16.73
C ASN A 403 -7.44 3.33 -16.27
N GLU A 404 -7.56 2.95 -15.01
CA GLU A 404 -6.90 1.76 -14.46
C GLU A 404 -7.15 0.57 -15.38
N SER A 405 -6.07 -0.12 -15.77
CA SER A 405 -6.17 -1.14 -16.82
C SER A 405 -5.14 -2.25 -16.66
N ARG A 406 -5.48 -3.46 -17.14
CA ARG A 406 -4.66 -4.67 -17.12
C ARG A 406 -4.71 -5.38 -18.48
N CYS A 407 -3.56 -5.80 -19.02
CA CYS A 407 -3.56 -6.64 -20.21
C CYS A 407 -4.21 -7.98 -19.93
N LEU A 408 -5.02 -8.48 -20.87
CA LEU A 408 -5.61 -9.82 -20.77
C LEU A 408 -4.53 -10.91 -20.67
N THR A 409 -3.44 -10.76 -21.41
CA THR A 409 -2.30 -11.69 -21.35
C THR A 409 -1.66 -11.73 -19.97
N ASP A 410 -1.48 -10.56 -19.33
CA ASP A 410 -0.96 -10.47 -17.97
C ASP A 410 -1.92 -11.10 -16.96
N PHE A 411 -3.22 -10.82 -17.09
CA PHE A 411 -4.23 -11.42 -16.21
C PHE A 411 -4.28 -12.95 -16.31
N GLU A 412 -4.10 -13.49 -17.52
CA GLU A 412 -3.98 -14.95 -17.71
C GLU A 412 -2.66 -15.50 -17.13
N ALA A 413 -1.57 -14.73 -17.23
CA ALA A 413 -0.29 -15.08 -16.60
C ALA A 413 -0.41 -15.06 -15.07
N ASP A 414 -1.15 -14.11 -14.50
CA ASP A 414 -1.44 -14.03 -13.06
C ASP A 414 -2.10 -15.31 -12.54
N ILE A 415 -3.14 -15.80 -13.22
CA ILE A 415 -3.83 -17.06 -12.86
C ILE A 415 -2.87 -18.24 -12.90
N LYS A 416 -1.98 -18.28 -13.90
CA LYS A 416 -0.98 -19.34 -14.02
C LYS A 416 0.04 -19.28 -12.88
N VAL A 417 0.62 -18.11 -12.63
CA VAL A 417 1.61 -17.87 -11.56
C VAL A 417 1.02 -18.23 -10.20
N LEU A 418 -0.20 -17.78 -9.92
CA LEU A 418 -0.91 -18.11 -8.68
C LEU A 418 -1.21 -19.60 -8.56
N SER A 419 -1.58 -20.28 -9.67
CA SER A 419 -1.79 -21.72 -9.66
C SER A 419 -0.51 -22.49 -9.32
N GLU A 420 0.64 -22.07 -9.86
CA GLU A 420 1.94 -22.63 -9.53
C GLU A 420 2.35 -22.34 -8.07
N ALA A 421 2.09 -21.12 -7.59
CA ALA A 421 2.34 -20.73 -6.20
C ALA A 421 1.53 -21.58 -5.22
N ILE A 422 0.22 -21.75 -5.45
CA ILE A 422 -0.65 -22.60 -4.63
C ILE A 422 -0.10 -24.02 -4.57
N LYS A 423 0.25 -24.61 -5.71
CA LYS A 423 0.75 -26.00 -5.77
C LYS A 423 2.08 -26.16 -5.03
N LYS A 424 3.08 -25.34 -5.35
CA LYS A 424 4.43 -25.50 -4.80
C LYS A 424 4.51 -25.11 -3.33
N LEU A 425 3.83 -24.01 -2.93
CA LEU A 425 3.76 -23.61 -1.51
C LEU A 425 2.97 -24.64 -0.69
N GLY A 426 1.82 -25.12 -1.19
CA GLY A 426 1.05 -26.15 -0.49
C GLY A 426 1.84 -27.43 -0.28
N GLN A 427 2.70 -27.82 -1.22
CA GLN A 427 3.61 -28.96 -1.06
C GLN A 427 4.71 -28.72 -0.02
N SER A 428 5.18 -27.49 0.14
CA SER A 428 6.20 -27.14 1.14
C SER A 428 5.67 -27.08 2.57
N LEU A 429 4.36 -27.14 2.78
CA LEU A 429 3.73 -27.15 4.11
C LEU A 429 3.54 -28.59 4.65
N LEU A 430 3.79 -29.61 3.83
CA LEU A 430 3.67 -31.02 4.20
C LEU A 430 4.99 -31.55 4.77
#